data_967d05cd84608fc69ccd8013df3ce715
#
_entry.id   967d05cd84608fc69ccd8013df3ce715
#
_cell.length_a   1.000
_cell.length_b   1.000
_cell.length_c   1.000
_cell.angle_alpha   90.00
_cell.angle_beta   90.00
_cell.angle_gamma   90.00
#
_symmetry.space_group_name_H-M   'P 1'
#
loop_
_entity.id
_entity.type
_entity.pdbx_description
1 polymer ?
#
loop_
_entity_poly.entity_id
_entity_poly.type
_entity_poly.pdbx_seq_one_letter_code
_entity_poly.pdbx_strand_id
1 'polypeptide(L)'
;RECLADDLDWRDCVSRTSVDLAVRAISQSGHIHGGMGSSLELRRAVLNFILQNLSDPELRTSTIAQAMGVSSRSVQNVFERLATTTSGYILERRLSSAAEDLMLGLGGRSITDLAFDCGFSDSAYFSRCFRQRYGVSPREFHRGTRGSTGN
;
A
#
# COMPACT_ATOMS: atom_id res chain seq x y z
N ARG A 1 2.53 -28.08 2.84
CA ARG A 1 2.07 -27.97 4.24
C ARG A 1 1.68 -26.52 4.45
N GLU A 2 0.41 -26.37 4.32
CA GLU A 2 -0.56 -25.48 4.94
C GLU A 2 -0.13 -24.01 5.08
N CYS A 3 -0.41 -23.24 4.01
CA CYS A 3 -0.71 -21.84 4.14
C CYS A 3 -2.18 -21.75 4.60
N LEU A 4 -2.37 -21.37 5.83
CA LEU A 4 -3.69 -21.02 6.36
C LEU A 4 -4.19 -19.79 5.60
N ALA A 5 -5.21 -20.00 4.81
CA ALA A 5 -6.05 -18.98 4.23
C ALA A 5 -6.87 -18.38 5.38
N ASP A 6 -6.50 -17.19 5.85
CA ASP A 6 -7.46 -16.32 6.50
C ASP A 6 -8.17 -15.53 5.40
N ASP A 7 -9.39 -15.94 5.13
CA ASP A 7 -10.40 -15.22 4.35
C ASP A 7 -10.69 -13.87 5.02
N LEU A 8 -9.83 -12.90 4.80
CA LEU A 8 -10.20 -11.49 4.98
C LEU A 8 -10.97 -11.11 3.73
N ASP A 9 -12.31 -11.15 3.87
CA ASP A 9 -13.26 -10.73 2.84
C ASP A 9 -12.84 -9.37 2.26
N TRP A 10 -12.37 -9.36 1.01
CA TRP A 10 -11.94 -8.17 0.29
C TRP A 10 -13.07 -7.11 0.21
N ARG A 11 -14.33 -7.51 0.42
CA ARG A 11 -15.49 -6.62 0.48
C ARG A 11 -15.47 -5.72 1.71
N ASP A 12 -14.90 -6.17 2.82
CA ASP A 12 -14.71 -5.33 4.01
C ASP A 12 -13.56 -4.30 3.85
N CYS A 13 -12.62 -4.56 2.96
CA CYS A 13 -11.54 -3.61 2.65
C CYS A 13 -12.03 -2.39 1.85
N VAL A 14 -13.04 -2.57 0.99
CA VAL A 14 -13.62 -1.49 0.16
C VAL A 14 -14.48 -0.52 0.98
N SER A 15 -15.06 -0.97 2.08
CA SER A 15 -15.90 -0.13 2.96
C SER A 15 -15.10 0.86 3.83
N ARG A 16 -13.77 0.79 3.82
CA ARG A 16 -12.91 1.65 4.65
C ARG A 16 -12.41 2.91 3.96
N THR A 17 -12.78 3.16 2.71
CA THR A 17 -12.44 4.38 1.97
C THR A 17 -13.07 5.67 2.53
N SER A 18 -14.05 5.55 3.43
CA SER A 18 -14.65 6.72 4.08
C SER A 18 -13.81 7.33 5.21
N VAL A 19 -12.72 6.68 5.62
CA VAL A 19 -11.83 7.18 6.69
C VAL A 19 -10.69 8.05 6.13
N ASP A 20 -10.43 7.98 4.83
CA ASP A 20 -9.33 8.70 4.18
C ASP A 20 -9.54 10.23 4.09
N LEU A 21 -10.79 10.70 4.12
CA LEU A 21 -11.07 12.15 4.06
C LEU A 21 -10.78 12.88 5.38
N ALA A 22 -10.82 12.19 6.51
CA ALA A 22 -10.56 12.81 7.81
C ALA A 22 -9.05 13.00 8.09
N VAL A 23 -8.18 12.26 7.41
CA VAL A 23 -6.72 12.30 7.61
C VAL A 23 -6.08 13.47 6.86
N ARG A 24 -6.70 13.99 5.79
CA ARG A 24 -6.17 15.15 5.04
C ARG A 24 -6.22 16.47 5.81
N ALA A 25 -7.04 16.58 6.84
CA ALA A 25 -7.20 17.83 7.59
C ALA A 25 -6.12 18.05 8.67
N ILE A 26 -5.27 17.07 8.99
CA ILE A 26 -4.31 17.16 10.10
C ILE A 26 -2.87 17.40 9.61
N SER A 27 -2.62 17.41 8.31
CA SER A 27 -1.27 17.56 7.74
C SER A 27 -0.73 19.00 7.66
N GLN A 28 -1.41 19.97 8.24
CA GLN A 28 -0.94 21.36 8.27
C GLN A 28 -0.69 21.86 9.70
N SER A 29 0.16 21.23 10.46
CA SER A 29 0.73 21.90 11.63
C SER A 29 1.88 21.12 12.24
N GLY A 30 3.05 21.71 12.18
CA GLY A 30 4.01 21.56 13.25
C GLY A 30 5.18 20.63 12.99
N HIS A 31 6.31 21.24 12.73
CA HIS A 31 7.63 20.73 13.08
C HIS A 31 7.61 20.15 14.50
N ILE A 32 7.67 18.83 14.63
CA ILE A 32 7.87 18.18 15.93
C ILE A 32 9.38 18.01 16.13
N HIS A 33 10.01 19.06 16.65
CA HIS A 33 11.25 18.93 17.38
C HIS A 33 10.88 18.71 18.84
N GLY A 34 11.24 17.57 19.39
CA GLY A 34 11.24 17.35 20.84
C GLY A 34 10.41 16.16 21.32
N GLY A 35 11.10 15.11 21.77
CA GLY A 35 10.58 14.13 22.73
C GLY A 35 9.71 13.04 22.08
N MET A 36 10.19 11.81 22.19
CA MET A 36 9.52 10.57 21.81
C MET A 36 8.00 10.66 21.96
N GLY A 37 7.30 10.99 20.89
CA GLY A 37 5.90 10.78 20.76
C GLY A 37 5.57 9.31 21.06
N SER A 38 4.39 9.03 21.61
CA SER A 38 4.02 7.69 22.00
C SER A 38 4.25 6.71 20.82
N SER A 39 4.55 5.46 21.10
CA SER A 39 4.72 4.40 20.07
C SER A 39 3.57 4.39 19.03
N LEU A 40 2.41 4.91 19.40
CA LEU A 40 1.24 5.05 18.55
C LEU A 40 1.39 6.21 17.54
N GLU A 41 1.98 7.34 17.96
CA GLU A 41 2.20 8.49 17.08
C GLU A 41 3.23 8.18 16.02
N LEU A 42 4.35 7.55 16.40
CA LEU A 42 5.34 7.07 15.43
C LEU A 42 4.71 6.11 14.42
N ARG A 43 3.91 5.14 14.90
CA ARG A 43 3.20 4.20 14.01
C ARG A 43 2.32 4.94 13.00
N ARG A 44 1.51 5.90 13.45
CA ARG A 44 0.63 6.69 12.56
C ARG A 44 1.44 7.49 11.55
N ALA A 45 2.53 8.14 12.00
CA ALA A 45 3.40 8.92 11.13
C ALA A 45 4.06 8.05 10.04
N VAL A 46 4.59 6.88 10.41
CA VAL A 46 5.21 5.91 9.49
C VAL A 46 4.20 5.41 8.47
N LEU A 47 3.01 5.00 8.89
CA LEU A 47 1.98 4.49 7.98
C LEU A 47 1.50 5.57 7.01
N ASN A 48 1.27 6.79 7.49
CA ASN A 48 0.89 7.93 6.64
C ASN A 48 2.00 8.28 5.63
N PHE A 49 3.25 8.30 6.06
CA PHE A 49 4.37 8.55 5.16
C PHE A 49 4.44 7.52 4.03
N ILE A 50 4.25 6.24 4.34
CA ILE A 50 4.23 5.18 3.32
C ILE A 50 3.10 5.44 2.32
N LEU A 51 1.88 5.72 2.79
CA LEU A 51 0.73 5.94 1.91
C LEU A 51 0.92 7.13 0.96
N GLN A 52 1.60 8.19 1.43
CA GLN A 52 1.88 9.37 0.62
C GLN A 52 3.02 9.17 -0.40
N ASN A 53 3.84 8.14 -0.21
CA ASN A 53 5.04 7.90 -1.02
C ASN A 53 5.04 6.52 -1.70
N LEU A 54 3.88 5.89 -1.88
CA LEU A 54 3.77 4.54 -2.46
C LEU A 54 4.34 4.44 -3.87
N SER A 55 4.22 5.50 -4.67
CA SER A 55 4.73 5.58 -6.04
C SER A 55 6.25 5.73 -6.14
N ASP A 56 6.94 6.02 -5.04
CA ASP A 56 8.40 6.08 -5.03
C ASP A 56 8.99 4.65 -5.02
N PRO A 57 9.67 4.20 -6.09
CA PRO A 57 10.25 2.85 -6.15
C PRO A 57 11.37 2.63 -5.12
N GLU A 58 12.00 3.71 -4.63
CA GLU A 58 13.05 3.68 -3.60
C GLU A 58 12.50 3.69 -2.17
N LEU A 59 11.18 3.66 -1.99
CA LEU A 59 10.56 3.60 -0.66
C LEU A 59 10.94 2.31 0.06
N ARG A 60 11.69 2.45 1.16
CA ARG A 60 12.21 1.33 1.97
C ARG A 60 12.39 1.74 3.43
N THR A 61 12.67 0.78 4.30
CA THR A 61 12.84 1.03 5.75
C THR A 61 13.83 2.17 6.04
N SER A 62 14.95 2.24 5.32
CA SER A 62 15.98 3.26 5.54
C SER A 62 15.53 4.65 5.12
N THR A 63 14.81 4.80 3.99
CA THR A 63 14.30 6.09 3.53
C THR A 63 13.20 6.61 4.48
N ILE A 64 12.34 5.72 4.97
CA ILE A 64 11.32 6.04 5.97
C ILE A 64 11.97 6.49 7.29
N ALA A 65 12.96 5.74 7.79
CA ALA A 65 13.68 6.05 9.02
C ALA A 65 14.38 7.41 8.95
N GLN A 66 15.02 7.69 7.82
CA GLN A 66 15.68 8.98 7.57
C GLN A 66 14.67 10.14 7.56
N ALA A 67 13.54 9.97 6.85
CA ALA A 67 12.51 11.00 6.77
C ALA A 67 11.83 11.28 8.12
N MET A 68 11.69 10.25 8.97
CA MET A 68 11.09 10.37 10.30
C MET A 68 12.09 10.76 11.40
N GLY A 69 13.39 10.84 11.10
CA GLY A 69 14.42 11.12 12.10
C GLY A 69 14.55 10.04 13.18
N VAL A 70 14.26 8.77 12.83
CA VAL A 70 14.34 7.63 13.75
C VAL A 70 15.27 6.53 13.21
N SER A 71 15.58 5.53 14.04
CA SER A 71 16.35 4.38 13.58
C SER A 71 15.52 3.44 12.71
N SER A 72 16.17 2.71 11.78
CA SER A 72 15.51 1.65 11.00
C SER A 72 14.87 0.59 11.90
N ARG A 73 15.46 0.31 13.06
CA ARG A 73 14.89 -0.61 14.04
C ARG A 73 13.58 -0.10 14.61
N SER A 74 13.47 1.21 14.88
CA SER A 74 12.21 1.81 15.34
C SER A 74 11.09 1.62 14.31
N VAL A 75 11.40 1.79 13.01
CA VAL A 75 10.46 1.51 11.92
C VAL A 75 10.09 0.02 11.87
N GLN A 76 11.08 -0.89 11.94
CA GLN A 76 10.84 -2.33 11.94
C GLN A 76 9.91 -2.76 13.10
N ASN A 77 10.14 -2.24 14.29
CA ASN A 77 9.31 -2.54 15.48
C ASN A 77 7.83 -2.14 15.26
N VAL A 78 7.55 -1.12 14.44
CA VAL A 78 6.16 -0.77 14.07
C VAL A 78 5.50 -1.91 13.32
N PHE A 79 6.21 -2.55 12.38
CA PHE A 79 5.67 -3.62 11.54
C PHE A 79 5.70 -4.99 12.21
N GLU A 80 6.66 -5.25 13.11
CA GLU A 80 6.64 -6.46 13.96
C GLU A 80 5.34 -6.57 14.77
N ARG A 81 4.85 -5.44 15.29
CA ARG A 81 3.56 -5.39 16.00
C ARG A 81 2.33 -5.57 15.11
N LEU A 82 2.50 -5.43 13.79
CA LEU A 82 1.48 -5.66 12.77
C LEU A 82 1.61 -7.06 12.14
N ALA A 83 2.47 -7.93 12.69
CA ALA A 83 2.78 -9.27 12.18
C ALA A 83 3.22 -9.27 10.70
N THR A 84 3.92 -8.21 10.25
CA THR A 84 4.42 -8.05 8.89
C THR A 84 5.80 -7.41 8.87
N THR A 85 6.35 -7.19 7.68
CA THR A 85 7.58 -6.42 7.47
C THR A 85 7.27 -5.09 6.79
N THR A 86 8.17 -4.10 6.89
CA THR A 86 8.03 -2.83 6.17
C THR A 86 7.84 -3.06 4.66
N SER A 87 8.67 -3.92 4.06
CA SER A 87 8.58 -4.23 2.63
C SER A 87 7.30 -4.98 2.26
N GLY A 88 6.87 -5.92 3.11
CA GLY A 88 5.61 -6.65 2.93
C GLY A 88 4.40 -5.71 2.97
N TYR A 89 4.39 -4.77 3.92
CA TYR A 89 3.33 -3.77 4.01
C TYR A 89 3.29 -2.84 2.79
N ILE A 90 4.46 -2.32 2.34
CA ILE A 90 4.55 -1.48 1.14
C ILE A 90 4.05 -2.24 -0.09
N LEU A 91 4.49 -3.50 -0.28
CA LEU A 91 4.06 -4.35 -1.38
C LEU A 91 2.54 -4.54 -1.39
N GLU A 92 1.96 -4.89 -0.24
CA GLU A 92 0.51 -5.09 -0.11
C GLU A 92 -0.27 -3.81 -0.44
N ARG A 93 0.18 -2.64 0.03
CA ARG A 93 -0.47 -1.36 -0.26
C ARG A 93 -0.38 -0.98 -1.73
N ARG A 94 0.76 -1.23 -2.39
CA ARG A 94 0.93 -1.03 -3.83
C ARG A 94 0.00 -1.92 -4.66
N LEU A 95 -0.11 -3.19 -4.28
CA LEU A 95 -1.00 -4.13 -4.96
C LEU A 95 -2.49 -3.76 -4.77
N SER A 96 -2.86 -3.30 -3.57
CA SER A 96 -4.23 -2.83 -3.30
C SER A 96 -4.57 -1.60 -4.14
N SER A 97 -3.66 -0.61 -4.21
CA SER A 97 -3.84 0.58 -5.06
C SER A 97 -3.99 0.22 -6.54
N ALA A 98 -3.15 -0.71 -7.03
CA ALA A 98 -3.26 -1.19 -8.40
C ALA A 98 -4.60 -1.91 -8.67
N ALA A 99 -5.11 -2.68 -7.72
CA ALA A 99 -6.41 -3.35 -7.86
C ALA A 99 -7.57 -2.34 -7.91
N GLU A 100 -7.52 -1.28 -7.09
CA GLU A 100 -8.48 -0.18 -7.12
C GLU A 100 -8.50 0.53 -8.49
N ASP A 101 -7.31 0.87 -9.02
CA ASP A 101 -7.16 1.48 -10.35
C ASP A 101 -7.69 0.57 -11.47
N LEU A 102 -7.45 -0.75 -11.38
CA LEU A 102 -7.96 -1.71 -12.34
C LEU A 102 -9.49 -1.82 -12.31
N MET A 103 -10.09 -1.68 -11.12
CA MET A 103 -11.56 -1.67 -10.96
C MET A 103 -12.19 -0.39 -11.51
N LEU A 104 -11.55 0.76 -11.30
CA LEU A 104 -12.03 2.06 -11.80
C LEU A 104 -11.82 2.20 -13.31
N GLY A 105 -10.95 1.37 -13.89
CA GLY A 105 -10.58 1.43 -15.30
C GLY A 105 -9.30 2.25 -15.54
N LEU A 106 -8.50 1.76 -16.48
CA LEU A 106 -7.15 2.29 -16.72
C LEU A 106 -7.12 3.67 -17.43
N GLY A 107 -8.26 4.18 -17.93
CA GLY A 107 -8.29 5.47 -18.61
C GLY A 107 -7.37 5.57 -19.84
N GLY A 108 -7.06 4.44 -20.49
CA GLY A 108 -6.12 4.35 -21.61
C GLY A 108 -4.67 4.02 -21.24
N ARG A 109 -4.32 3.96 -19.94
CA ARG A 109 -2.99 3.52 -19.46
C ARG A 109 -2.80 2.02 -19.71
N SER A 110 -1.56 1.58 -19.89
CA SER A 110 -1.22 0.17 -19.95
C SER A 110 -1.06 -0.43 -18.55
N ILE A 111 -1.08 -1.76 -18.44
CA ILE A 111 -0.73 -2.47 -17.18
C ILE A 111 0.71 -2.16 -16.73
N THR A 112 1.59 -1.90 -17.69
CA THR A 112 2.99 -1.52 -17.42
C THR A 112 3.06 -0.14 -16.80
N ASP A 113 2.33 0.84 -17.34
CA ASP A 113 2.26 2.19 -16.78
C ASP A 113 1.68 2.16 -15.37
N LEU A 114 0.58 1.41 -15.16
CA LEU A 114 0.01 1.20 -13.83
C LEU A 114 1.03 0.65 -12.83
N ALA A 115 1.84 -0.33 -13.23
CA ALA A 115 2.85 -0.89 -12.35
C ALA A 115 3.86 0.17 -11.89
N PHE A 116 4.35 1.01 -12.81
CA PHE A 116 5.27 2.10 -12.48
C PHE A 116 4.60 3.19 -11.63
N ASP A 117 3.38 3.58 -11.95
CA ASP A 117 2.59 4.55 -11.16
C ASP A 117 2.40 4.08 -9.71
N CYS A 118 2.25 2.76 -9.50
CA CYS A 118 2.17 2.14 -8.18
C CYS A 118 3.55 1.93 -7.50
N GLY A 119 4.65 2.42 -8.09
CA GLY A 119 5.98 2.36 -7.50
C GLY A 119 6.74 1.05 -7.71
N PHE A 120 6.32 0.19 -8.63
CA PHE A 120 7.11 -0.96 -9.03
C PHE A 120 8.17 -0.54 -10.05
N SER A 121 9.40 -1.02 -9.89
CA SER A 121 10.48 -0.82 -10.86
C SER A 121 10.48 -1.85 -11.99
N ASP A 122 9.70 -2.93 -11.85
CA ASP A 122 9.59 -4.04 -12.82
C ASP A 122 8.14 -4.51 -12.93
N SER A 123 7.56 -4.36 -14.13
CA SER A 123 6.18 -4.77 -14.43
C SER A 123 5.97 -6.29 -14.43
N ALA A 124 7.01 -7.07 -14.70
CA ALA A 124 6.94 -8.53 -14.62
C ALA A 124 6.89 -8.98 -13.16
N TYR A 125 7.68 -8.36 -12.29
CA TYR A 125 7.60 -8.59 -10.84
C TYR A 125 6.22 -8.20 -10.28
N PHE A 126 5.71 -7.02 -10.65
CA PHE A 126 4.34 -6.60 -10.31
C PHE A 126 3.31 -7.67 -10.68
N SER A 127 3.33 -8.15 -11.93
CA SER A 127 2.36 -9.12 -12.42
C SER A 127 2.41 -10.46 -11.66
N ARG A 128 3.61 -10.91 -11.28
CA ARG A 128 3.78 -12.11 -10.43
C ARG A 128 3.20 -11.91 -9.03
N CYS A 129 3.53 -10.80 -8.37
CA CYS A 129 3.03 -10.47 -7.04
C CYS A 129 1.51 -10.29 -7.04
N PHE A 130 0.96 -9.61 -8.05
CA PHE A 130 -0.47 -9.41 -8.20
C PHE A 130 -1.21 -10.74 -8.36
N ARG A 131 -0.70 -11.63 -9.24
CA ARG A 131 -1.30 -12.96 -9.42
C ARG A 131 -1.21 -13.81 -8.15
N GLN A 132 -0.10 -13.73 -7.43
CA GLN A 132 0.04 -14.44 -6.15
C GLN A 132 -0.99 -13.95 -5.12
N ARG A 133 -1.29 -12.65 -5.10
CA ARG A 133 -2.22 -12.02 -4.15
C ARG A 133 -3.68 -12.21 -4.50
N TYR A 134 -4.03 -12.09 -5.79
CA TYR A 134 -5.43 -12.07 -6.27
C TYR A 134 -5.83 -13.33 -7.06
N GLY A 135 -4.93 -14.28 -7.27
CA GLY A 135 -5.19 -15.52 -8.01
C GLY A 135 -5.20 -15.37 -9.54
N VAL A 136 -5.34 -14.16 -10.05
CA VAL A 136 -5.41 -13.84 -11.49
C VAL A 136 -4.42 -12.75 -11.86
N SER A 137 -4.02 -12.68 -13.14
CA SER A 137 -3.15 -11.61 -13.61
C SER A 137 -3.86 -10.24 -13.60
N PRO A 138 -3.11 -9.11 -13.54
CA PRO A 138 -3.72 -7.77 -13.62
C PRO A 138 -4.62 -7.58 -14.83
N ARG A 139 -4.23 -8.16 -15.97
CA ARG A 139 -4.98 -8.08 -17.22
C ARG A 139 -6.30 -8.85 -17.16
N GLU A 140 -6.29 -10.03 -16.56
CA GLU A 140 -7.50 -10.84 -16.34
C GLU A 140 -8.42 -10.16 -15.34
N PHE A 141 -7.88 -9.64 -14.27
CA PHE A 141 -8.62 -8.88 -13.24
C PHE A 141 -9.34 -7.68 -13.87
N HIS A 142 -8.64 -6.84 -14.63
CA HIS A 142 -9.23 -5.69 -15.33
C HIS A 142 -10.31 -6.08 -16.33
N ARG A 143 -10.15 -7.21 -17.03
CA ARG A 143 -11.13 -7.70 -17.99
C ARG A 143 -12.40 -8.20 -17.31
N GLY A 144 -12.25 -8.87 -16.16
CA GLY A 144 -13.37 -9.36 -15.34
C GLY A 144 -14.22 -8.23 -14.76
N THR A 145 -13.61 -7.12 -14.34
CA THR A 145 -14.35 -5.96 -13.82
C THR A 145 -15.18 -5.24 -14.89
N ARG A 146 -14.72 -5.21 -16.14
CA ARG A 146 -15.46 -4.60 -17.27
C ARG A 146 -16.66 -5.44 -17.71
N GLY A 147 -16.62 -6.75 -17.51
CA GLY A 147 -17.73 -7.67 -17.86
C GLY A 147 -18.91 -7.61 -16.89
N SER A 148 -18.72 -7.09 -15.67
CA SER A 148 -19.77 -7.04 -14.64
C SER A 148 -20.62 -5.75 -14.65
N THR A 149 -20.27 -4.75 -15.48
CA THR A 149 -20.96 -3.44 -15.51
C THR A 149 -21.97 -3.34 -16.66
N GLY A 150 -22.24 -4.42 -17.38
CA GLY A 150 -23.12 -4.45 -18.54
C GLY A 150 -24.28 -5.43 -18.40
N ASN A 151 -25.21 -5.19 -17.45
CA ASN A 151 -26.57 -5.76 -17.53
C ASN A 151 -27.56 -4.81 -16.86
#